data_9370dbbd6ccc2baa542fd6ca45b4c7dc
#
_entry.id   9370dbbd6ccc2baa542fd6ca45b4c7dc
#
_cell.length_a   1.000
_cell.length_b   1.000
_cell.length_c   1.000
_cell.angle_alpha   90.00
_cell.angle_beta   90.00
_cell.angle_gamma   90.00
#
_symmetry.space_group_name_H-M   'P 1'
#
loop_
_entity.id
_entity.type
_entity.pdbx_description
1 polymer ?
#
loop_
_entity_poly.entity_id
_entity_poly.type
_entity_poly.pdbx_seq_one_letter_code
_entity_poly.pdbx_strand_id
1 'polypeptide(L)'
;MDNKGFYIKTILATGTKVQDSRVDFNKGCNLIHGQSDTGKSVVFSIIQYLLGQEDPPKEATEGKEYDTFYMQICMFFNDEDVYTIQRKLTDKTKVYVKHCSIDQIHDMHIKQEIYSVKSSEKPSSYSSFLLELCGFDSAIKIKQKDSKFSNLYYTQLRHLLMLGSKGLLMTGLFSYLQEYLVMLQKRKVLSVIYTLVKEILKLMD
;
A
#
# COMPACT_ATOMS: atom_id res chain seq x y z
N MET A 1 -21.87 5.77 -7.61
CA MET A 1 -20.41 5.77 -7.39
C MET A 1 -20.07 4.39 -6.88
N ASP A 2 -19.30 3.62 -7.61
CA ASP A 2 -18.88 2.33 -7.13
C ASP A 2 -18.01 2.56 -5.91
N ASN A 3 -18.49 2.06 -4.78
CA ASN A 3 -17.78 2.13 -3.51
C ASN A 3 -16.55 1.23 -3.61
N LYS A 4 -15.37 1.82 -3.86
CA LYS A 4 -14.09 1.12 -3.99
C LYS A 4 -13.15 1.58 -2.90
N GLY A 5 -12.13 0.79 -2.66
CA GLY A 5 -11.15 0.99 -1.60
C GLY A 5 -10.98 -0.29 -0.79
N PHE A 6 -9.85 -0.40 -0.12
CA PHE A 6 -9.52 -1.57 0.70
C PHE A 6 -8.90 -1.14 2.03
N TYR A 7 -8.92 -2.05 2.98
CA TYR A 7 -8.16 -1.94 4.23
C TYR A 7 -7.27 -3.16 4.40
N ILE A 8 -6.18 -2.99 5.14
CA ILE A 8 -5.26 -4.08 5.46
C ILE A 8 -5.86 -4.86 6.63
N LYS A 9 -6.02 -6.17 6.45
CA LYS A 9 -6.55 -7.07 7.47
C LYS A 9 -5.45 -7.78 8.24
N THR A 10 -4.43 -8.26 7.52
CA THR A 10 -3.36 -9.06 8.13
C THR A 10 -2.05 -8.80 7.41
N ILE A 11 -0.97 -8.74 8.17
CA ILE A 11 0.41 -8.81 7.68
C ILE A 11 1.05 -10.07 8.25
N LEU A 12 1.73 -10.85 7.41
CA LEU A 12 2.46 -12.03 7.80
C LEU A 12 3.87 -11.97 7.20
N ALA A 13 4.88 -12.23 8.01
CA ALA A 13 6.25 -12.40 7.58
C ALA A 13 6.70 -13.82 7.91
N THR A 14 7.28 -14.52 6.92
CA THR A 14 7.76 -15.90 7.07
C THR A 14 9.22 -16.01 6.64
N GLY A 15 9.91 -17.02 7.17
CA GLY A 15 11.29 -17.33 6.81
C GLY A 15 11.62 -18.77 7.16
N THR A 16 12.69 -19.32 6.56
CA THR A 16 13.05 -20.74 6.70
C THR A 16 13.57 -21.11 8.09
N LYS A 17 14.10 -20.14 8.84
CA LYS A 17 14.78 -20.37 10.13
C LYS A 17 14.16 -19.60 11.30
N VAL A 18 13.05 -18.92 11.06
CA VAL A 18 12.40 -18.05 12.06
C VAL A 18 10.95 -18.42 12.17
N GLN A 19 10.39 -18.16 13.36
CA GLN A 19 8.97 -18.30 13.58
C GLN A 19 8.21 -17.22 12.80
N ASP A 20 7.10 -17.59 12.20
CA ASP A 20 6.22 -16.68 11.49
C ASP A 20 5.77 -15.54 12.42
N SER A 21 5.76 -14.33 11.88
CA SER A 21 5.30 -13.15 12.60
C SER A 21 4.04 -12.61 11.93
N ARG A 22 2.94 -12.56 12.68
CA ARG A 22 1.61 -12.13 12.20
C ARG A 22 1.12 -10.92 13.00
N VAL A 23 0.55 -9.96 12.28
CA VAL A 23 -0.14 -8.80 12.84
C VAL A 23 -1.50 -8.67 12.16
N ASP A 24 -2.56 -8.70 12.95
CA ASP A 24 -3.93 -8.53 12.48
C ASP A 24 -4.43 -7.12 12.79
N PHE A 25 -5.22 -6.57 11.88
CA PHE A 25 -5.83 -5.25 11.99
C PHE A 25 -7.35 -5.34 11.91
N ASN A 26 -8.00 -4.41 12.58
CA ASN A 26 -9.44 -4.22 12.48
C ASN A 26 -9.76 -3.19 11.39
N LYS A 27 -10.97 -3.25 10.85
CA LYS A 27 -11.51 -2.20 9.99
C LYS A 27 -11.64 -0.91 10.80
N GLY A 28 -11.10 0.19 10.29
CA GLY A 28 -11.09 1.48 10.97
C GLY A 28 -9.72 1.84 11.54
N CYS A 29 -9.71 2.52 12.70
CA CYS A 29 -8.49 3.01 13.31
C CYS A 29 -7.78 1.88 14.09
N ASN A 30 -6.47 1.75 13.88
CA ASN A 30 -5.61 0.79 14.59
C ASN A 30 -4.43 1.55 15.20
N LEU A 31 -4.11 1.25 16.46
CA LEU A 31 -2.98 1.82 17.17
C LEU A 31 -1.96 0.73 17.50
N ILE A 32 -0.75 0.85 16.95
CA ILE A 32 0.39 0.01 17.31
C ILE A 32 1.25 0.79 18.31
N HIS A 33 1.24 0.36 19.55
CA HIS A 33 2.03 0.97 20.61
C HIS A 33 3.01 -0.06 21.25
N GLY A 34 4.02 0.43 21.94
CA GLY A 34 5.04 -0.39 22.62
C GLY A 34 6.31 0.41 22.85
N GLN A 35 7.24 -0.17 23.60
CA GLN A 35 8.55 0.41 23.85
C GLN A 35 9.35 0.65 22.57
N SER A 36 10.45 1.42 22.65
CA SER A 36 11.39 1.57 21.54
C SER A 36 11.93 0.17 21.13
N ASP A 37 12.27 0.03 19.85
CA ASP A 37 12.88 -1.19 19.27
C ASP A 37 12.05 -2.48 19.34
N THR A 38 10.73 -2.36 19.53
CA THR A 38 9.80 -3.51 19.54
C THR A 38 9.26 -3.89 18.15
N GLY A 39 9.84 -3.38 17.07
CA GLY A 39 9.47 -3.77 15.70
C GLY A 39 8.31 -2.99 15.08
N LYS A 40 7.79 -1.92 15.71
CA LYS A 40 6.71 -1.08 15.14
C LYS A 40 7.06 -0.52 13.75
N SER A 41 8.27 0.01 13.60
CA SER A 41 8.77 0.54 12.32
C SER A 41 8.94 -0.54 11.27
N VAL A 42 9.23 -1.79 11.69
CA VAL A 42 9.35 -2.95 10.80
C VAL A 42 8.01 -3.27 10.15
N VAL A 43 6.91 -3.30 10.92
CA VAL A 43 5.56 -3.51 10.38
C VAL A 43 5.23 -2.47 9.31
N PHE A 44 5.53 -1.19 9.59
CA PHE A 44 5.31 -0.11 8.64
C PHE A 44 6.14 -0.29 7.35
N SER A 45 7.42 -0.66 7.47
CA SER A 45 8.31 -0.92 6.34
C SER A 45 7.83 -2.11 5.50
N ILE A 46 7.32 -3.18 6.13
CA ILE A 46 6.72 -4.33 5.45
C ILE A 46 5.48 -3.90 4.65
N ILE A 47 4.60 -3.09 5.25
CA ILE A 47 3.42 -2.57 4.55
C ILE A 47 3.85 -1.75 3.33
N GLN A 48 4.82 -0.85 3.47
CA GLN A 48 5.33 -0.06 2.35
C GLN A 48 5.88 -0.95 1.23
N TYR A 49 6.65 -1.98 1.59
CA TYR A 49 7.19 -2.94 0.63
C TYR A 49 6.07 -3.67 -0.11
N LEU A 50 5.08 -4.20 0.60
CA LEU A 50 3.93 -4.90 0.01
C LEU A 50 3.06 -3.98 -0.85
N LEU A 51 3.03 -2.68 -0.57
CA LEU A 51 2.36 -1.66 -1.39
C LEU A 51 3.23 -1.10 -2.53
N GLY A 52 4.28 -1.81 -2.93
CA GLY A 52 5.04 -1.52 -4.14
C GLY A 52 6.32 -0.70 -3.95
N GLN A 53 6.83 -0.53 -2.73
CA GLN A 53 8.19 -0.02 -2.53
C GLN A 53 9.20 -1.01 -3.11
N GLU A 54 10.25 -0.51 -3.78
CA GLU A 54 11.26 -1.38 -4.41
C GLU A 54 12.17 -2.04 -3.38
N ASP A 55 12.65 -1.26 -2.41
CA ASP A 55 13.56 -1.75 -1.39
C ASP A 55 12.83 -2.57 -0.33
N PRO A 56 13.35 -3.76 0.02
CA PRO A 56 12.80 -4.58 1.09
C PRO A 56 13.05 -3.93 2.47
N PRO A 57 12.26 -4.30 3.48
CA PRO A 57 12.41 -3.80 4.85
C PRO A 57 13.68 -4.38 5.49
N LYS A 58 14.76 -3.58 5.57
CA LYS A 58 16.09 -4.00 6.04
C LYS A 58 16.05 -4.64 7.44
N GLU A 59 15.33 -4.02 8.38
CA GLU A 59 15.24 -4.51 9.75
C GLU A 59 14.59 -5.90 9.86
N ALA A 60 13.71 -6.24 8.91
CA ALA A 60 13.07 -7.56 8.87
C ALA A 60 13.96 -8.60 8.18
N THR A 61 14.79 -8.18 7.23
CA THR A 61 15.59 -9.08 6.39
C THR A 61 16.98 -9.32 6.95
N GLU A 62 17.65 -8.29 7.47
CA GLU A 62 19.01 -8.39 7.99
C GLU A 62 19.06 -8.87 9.44
N GLY A 63 18.07 -8.54 10.26
CA GLY A 63 18.04 -8.87 11.67
C GLY A 63 17.23 -10.10 12.05
N LYS A 64 16.23 -10.47 11.23
CA LYS A 64 15.26 -11.53 11.58
C LYS A 64 15.13 -12.63 10.54
N GLU A 65 15.91 -12.60 9.46
CA GLU A 65 15.93 -13.63 8.40
C GLU A 65 14.58 -13.96 7.76
N TYR A 66 13.62 -13.03 7.74
CA TYR A 66 12.40 -13.16 6.97
C TYR A 66 12.71 -13.01 5.48
N ASP A 67 12.11 -13.87 4.67
CA ASP A 67 12.33 -13.91 3.22
C ASP A 67 11.08 -13.71 2.39
N THR A 68 9.91 -13.89 2.99
CA THR A 68 8.62 -13.79 2.31
C THR A 68 7.63 -12.99 3.16
N PHE A 69 6.94 -12.06 2.52
CA PHE A 69 5.97 -11.19 3.15
C PHE A 69 4.61 -11.32 2.48
N TYR A 70 3.57 -11.33 3.30
CA TYR A 70 2.18 -11.42 2.87
C TYR A 70 1.36 -10.29 3.47
N MET A 71 0.38 -9.82 2.71
CA MET A 71 -0.62 -8.86 3.17
C MET A 71 -1.99 -9.30 2.67
N GLN A 72 -2.90 -9.54 3.59
CA GLN A 72 -4.31 -9.68 3.26
C GLN A 72 -4.97 -8.32 3.29
N ILE A 73 -5.63 -7.98 2.20
CA ILE A 73 -6.50 -6.81 2.09
C ILE A 73 -7.94 -7.26 1.91
N CYS A 74 -8.87 -6.52 2.49
CA CYS A 74 -10.30 -6.72 2.30
C CYS A 74 -10.89 -5.47 1.65
N MET A 75 -11.82 -5.65 0.72
CA MET A 75 -12.49 -4.52 0.10
C MET A 75 -13.37 -3.82 1.14
N PHE A 76 -13.33 -2.48 1.15
CA PHE A 76 -13.94 -1.69 2.22
C PHE A 76 -15.46 -1.88 2.35
N PHE A 77 -16.13 -2.17 1.24
CA PHE A 77 -17.59 -2.32 1.16
C PHE A 77 -18.06 -3.77 1.03
N ASN A 78 -17.13 -4.73 0.93
CA ASN A 78 -17.42 -6.16 0.91
C ASN A 78 -16.28 -6.91 1.61
N ASP A 79 -16.44 -7.19 2.89
CA ASP A 79 -15.40 -7.83 3.71
C ASP A 79 -15.11 -9.29 3.29
N GLU A 80 -15.98 -9.90 2.45
CA GLU A 80 -15.75 -11.24 1.87
C GLU A 80 -14.86 -11.18 0.61
N ASP A 81 -14.75 -10.01 -0.03
CA ASP A 81 -13.90 -9.79 -1.20
C ASP A 81 -12.48 -9.50 -0.73
N VAL A 82 -11.66 -10.55 -0.68
CA VAL A 82 -10.34 -10.51 -0.06
C VAL A 82 -9.25 -10.89 -1.06
N TYR A 83 -8.13 -10.20 -1.00
CA TYR A 83 -6.93 -10.50 -1.79
C TYR A 83 -5.75 -10.72 -0.84
N THR A 84 -4.97 -11.75 -1.12
CA THR A 84 -3.67 -11.95 -0.47
C THR A 84 -2.56 -11.64 -1.45
N ILE A 85 -1.73 -10.69 -1.06
CA ILE A 85 -0.58 -10.17 -1.78
C ILE A 85 0.67 -10.78 -1.16
N GLN A 86 1.54 -11.37 -1.99
CA GLN A 86 2.81 -11.96 -1.56
C GLN A 86 3.98 -11.31 -2.29
N ARG A 87 5.04 -11.01 -1.56
CA ARG A 87 6.34 -10.63 -2.12
C ARG A 87 7.47 -11.44 -1.49
N LYS A 88 8.38 -11.92 -2.34
CA LYS A 88 9.54 -12.72 -1.95
C LYS A 88 10.82 -11.91 -2.17
N LEU A 89 11.81 -12.07 -1.29
CA LEU A 89 13.12 -11.44 -1.46
C LEU A 89 13.90 -12.00 -2.65
N THR A 90 13.64 -13.26 -2.99
CA THR A 90 14.25 -13.93 -4.16
C THR A 90 13.78 -13.35 -5.48
N ASP A 91 12.61 -12.71 -5.51
CA ASP A 91 12.05 -12.09 -6.72
C ASP A 91 11.43 -10.72 -6.39
N LYS A 92 12.30 -9.74 -6.12
CA LYS A 92 11.91 -8.40 -5.63
C LYS A 92 11.04 -7.61 -6.61
N THR A 93 11.07 -7.96 -7.90
CA THR A 93 10.34 -7.24 -8.94
C THR A 93 8.93 -7.74 -9.13
N LYS A 94 8.60 -8.96 -8.68
CA LYS A 94 7.29 -9.57 -8.82
C LYS A 94 6.46 -9.49 -7.56
N VAL A 95 5.18 -9.38 -7.79
CA VAL A 95 4.13 -9.44 -6.76
C VAL A 95 3.16 -10.53 -7.16
N TYR A 96 2.92 -11.44 -6.25
CA TYR A 96 1.97 -12.54 -6.43
C TYR A 96 0.68 -12.19 -5.71
N VAL A 97 -0.44 -12.31 -6.39
CA VAL A 97 -1.76 -11.99 -5.85
C VAL A 97 -2.68 -13.19 -6.03
N LYS A 98 -3.37 -13.56 -4.98
CA LYS A 98 -4.47 -14.54 -5.01
C LYS A 98 -5.74 -13.90 -4.45
N HIS A 99 -6.88 -14.19 -5.06
CA HIS A 99 -8.19 -13.76 -4.57
C HIS A 99 -8.67 -14.77 -3.52
N CYS A 100 -8.11 -14.70 -2.32
CA CYS A 100 -8.42 -15.56 -1.18
C CYS A 100 -7.91 -14.96 0.13
N SER A 101 -8.31 -15.56 1.25
CA SER A 101 -7.74 -15.25 2.56
C SER A 101 -6.29 -15.73 2.68
N ILE A 102 -5.53 -15.14 3.60
CA ILE A 102 -4.14 -15.50 3.84
C ILE A 102 -3.98 -16.95 4.30
N ASP A 103 -4.97 -17.49 4.98
CA ASP A 103 -4.96 -18.88 5.47
C ASP A 103 -5.13 -19.89 4.32
N GLN A 104 -5.62 -19.45 3.15
CA GLN A 104 -5.80 -20.26 1.93
C GLN A 104 -4.69 -20.01 0.90
N ILE A 105 -3.66 -19.25 1.22
CA ILE A 105 -2.63 -18.83 0.26
C ILE A 105 -1.91 -20.02 -0.40
N HIS A 106 -1.79 -21.14 0.30
CA HIS A 106 -1.12 -22.35 -0.17
C HIS A 106 -2.03 -23.26 -1.00
N ASP A 107 -3.32 -22.95 -1.13
CA ASP A 107 -4.22 -23.72 -1.99
C ASP A 107 -3.81 -23.57 -3.46
N MET A 108 -3.48 -24.72 -4.08
CA MET A 108 -3.02 -24.76 -5.48
C MET A 108 -4.16 -24.60 -6.49
N HIS A 109 -5.42 -24.76 -6.08
CA HIS A 109 -6.59 -24.58 -6.94
C HIS A 109 -6.93 -23.10 -7.14
N ILE A 110 -6.46 -22.21 -6.27
CA ILE A 110 -6.72 -20.79 -6.38
C ILE A 110 -5.74 -20.18 -7.38
N LYS A 111 -6.29 -19.55 -8.41
CA LYS A 111 -5.50 -18.87 -9.45
C LYS A 111 -4.60 -17.80 -8.83
N GLN A 112 -3.33 -17.86 -9.17
CA GLN A 112 -2.35 -16.85 -8.81
C GLN A 112 -2.10 -15.92 -9.99
N GLU A 113 -2.20 -14.62 -9.74
CA GLU A 113 -1.84 -13.57 -10.69
C GLU A 113 -0.46 -13.02 -10.34
N ILE A 114 0.30 -12.64 -11.37
CA ILE A 114 1.67 -12.12 -11.20
C ILE A 114 1.73 -10.73 -11.79
N TYR A 115 2.13 -9.77 -10.96
CA TYR A 115 2.32 -8.38 -11.34
C TYR A 115 3.78 -7.97 -11.20
N SER A 116 4.19 -6.94 -11.94
CA SER A 116 5.51 -6.32 -11.83
C SER A 116 5.42 -4.98 -11.12
N VAL A 117 6.31 -4.75 -10.15
CA VAL A 117 6.44 -3.45 -9.47
C VAL A 117 6.97 -2.38 -10.43
N LYS A 118 7.84 -2.77 -11.38
CA LYS A 118 8.49 -1.86 -12.32
C LYS A 118 7.73 -1.60 -13.60
N SER A 119 6.76 -2.44 -13.94
CA SER A 119 5.98 -2.28 -15.14
C SER A 119 4.98 -1.13 -15.00
N SER A 120 4.93 -0.27 -16.01
CA SER A 120 3.90 0.76 -16.16
C SER A 120 2.76 0.32 -17.08
N GLU A 121 2.90 -0.84 -17.73
CA GLU A 121 1.96 -1.34 -18.73
C GLU A 121 1.00 -2.38 -18.15
N LYS A 122 -0.29 -2.24 -18.50
CA LYS A 122 -1.31 -3.24 -18.23
C LYS A 122 -1.12 -4.48 -19.13
N PRO A 123 -1.50 -5.66 -18.65
CA PRO A 123 -2.10 -5.99 -17.34
C PRO A 123 -1.07 -6.25 -16.23
N SER A 124 0.21 -6.18 -16.52
CA SER A 124 1.29 -6.62 -15.61
C SER A 124 1.69 -5.60 -14.55
N SER A 125 1.12 -4.38 -14.57
CA SER A 125 1.46 -3.32 -13.61
C SER A 125 0.78 -3.51 -12.26
N TYR A 126 1.58 -3.72 -11.22
CA TYR A 126 1.07 -3.78 -9.85
C TYR A 126 0.45 -2.45 -9.38
N SER A 127 1.03 -1.34 -9.83
CA SER A 127 0.47 -0.02 -9.57
C SER A 127 -0.94 0.14 -10.13
N SER A 128 -1.18 -0.34 -11.36
CA SER A 128 -2.51 -0.30 -11.97
C SER A 128 -3.52 -1.15 -11.22
N PHE A 129 -3.12 -2.35 -10.77
CA PHE A 129 -3.96 -3.22 -9.94
C PHE A 129 -4.41 -2.51 -8.66
N LEU A 130 -3.48 -1.91 -7.90
CA LEU A 130 -3.81 -1.20 -6.67
C LEU A 130 -4.69 0.04 -6.92
N LEU A 131 -4.42 0.79 -8.01
CA LEU A 131 -5.25 1.94 -8.40
C LEU A 131 -6.70 1.53 -8.70
N GLU A 132 -6.89 0.41 -9.40
CA GLU A 132 -8.22 -0.12 -9.73
C GLU A 132 -8.99 -0.54 -8.48
N LEU A 133 -8.32 -1.18 -7.51
CA LEU A 133 -8.92 -1.50 -6.19
C LEU A 133 -9.34 -0.23 -5.42
N CYS A 134 -8.59 0.86 -5.58
CA CYS A 134 -8.93 2.17 -5.00
C CYS A 134 -10.00 2.94 -5.82
N GLY A 135 -10.45 2.41 -6.95
CA GLY A 135 -11.44 3.06 -7.82
C GLY A 135 -10.88 4.12 -8.75
N PHE A 136 -9.56 4.17 -8.92
CA PHE A 136 -8.94 5.06 -9.89
C PHE A 136 -8.84 4.36 -11.25
N ASP A 137 -9.17 5.11 -12.31
CA ASP A 137 -8.86 4.66 -13.65
C ASP A 137 -7.34 4.76 -13.87
N SER A 138 -6.73 3.64 -14.27
CA SER A 138 -5.30 3.58 -14.58
C SER A 138 -4.91 4.40 -15.82
N ALA A 139 -5.87 4.90 -16.60
CA ALA A 139 -5.64 5.82 -17.70
C ALA A 139 -5.49 7.28 -17.24
N ILE A 140 -5.65 7.57 -15.94
CA ILE A 140 -5.48 8.93 -15.41
C ILE A 140 -4.03 9.38 -15.63
N LYS A 141 -3.91 10.52 -16.31
CA LYS A 141 -2.62 11.19 -16.54
C LYS A 141 -2.48 12.41 -15.64
N ILE A 142 -1.30 12.56 -15.06
CA ILE A 142 -0.92 13.71 -14.25
C ILE A 142 -0.03 14.62 -15.08
N LYS A 143 -0.27 15.93 -15.02
CA LYS A 143 0.60 16.93 -15.61
C LYS A 143 1.83 17.13 -14.72
N GLN A 144 3.02 16.96 -15.28
CA GLN A 144 4.29 17.27 -14.62
C GLN A 144 4.66 18.76 -14.80
N LYS A 145 5.69 19.22 -14.05
CA LYS A 145 6.18 20.61 -14.10
C LYS A 145 6.51 21.09 -15.52
N ASP A 146 7.03 20.20 -16.36
CA ASP A 146 7.42 20.52 -17.75
C ASP A 146 6.27 20.39 -18.76
N SER A 147 5.02 20.52 -18.34
CA SER A 147 3.83 20.36 -19.17
C SER A 147 3.67 18.96 -19.80
N LYS A 148 4.53 18.01 -19.48
CA LYS A 148 4.41 16.61 -19.88
C LYS A 148 3.36 15.90 -19.05
N PHE A 149 2.69 14.92 -19.66
CA PHE A 149 1.74 14.06 -18.96
C PHE A 149 2.40 12.72 -18.64
N SER A 150 2.29 12.26 -17.42
CA SER A 150 2.67 10.91 -16.99
C SER A 150 1.46 10.15 -16.47
N ASN A 151 1.51 8.83 -16.49
CA ASN A 151 0.50 8.01 -15.84
C ASN A 151 0.53 8.23 -14.32
N LEU A 152 -0.64 8.13 -13.67
CA LEU A 152 -0.72 8.06 -12.22
C LEU A 152 -0.17 6.71 -11.75
N TYR A 153 0.73 6.72 -10.77
CA TYR A 153 1.23 5.53 -10.11
C TYR A 153 0.75 5.46 -8.67
N TYR A 154 0.41 4.26 -8.19
CA TYR A 154 0.00 4.05 -6.81
C TYR A 154 1.06 4.53 -5.79
N THR A 155 2.35 4.40 -6.13
CA THR A 155 3.45 4.90 -5.30
C THR A 155 3.35 6.40 -4.99
N GLN A 156 2.78 7.19 -5.90
CA GLN A 156 2.54 8.62 -5.68
C GLN A 156 1.41 8.85 -4.66
N LEU A 157 0.32 8.07 -4.75
CA LEU A 157 -0.75 8.10 -3.75
C LEU A 157 -0.27 7.58 -2.39
N ARG A 158 0.56 6.54 -2.38
CA ARG A 158 1.12 5.97 -1.15
C ARG A 158 1.85 7.03 -0.32
N HIS A 159 2.63 7.90 -0.93
CA HIS A 159 3.31 8.99 -0.21
C HIS A 159 2.35 9.97 0.46
N LEU A 160 1.13 10.12 -0.05
CA LEU A 160 0.09 10.93 0.57
C LEU A 160 -0.63 10.19 1.70
N LEU A 161 -0.76 8.87 1.58
CA LEU A 161 -1.52 8.04 2.50
C LEU A 161 -0.67 7.48 3.65
N MET A 162 0.66 7.44 3.50
CA MET A 162 1.58 6.85 4.47
C MET A 162 2.61 7.88 4.93
N LEU A 163 2.32 8.52 6.06
CA LEU A 163 3.23 9.47 6.71
C LEU A 163 4.14 8.73 7.69
N GLY A 164 5.41 8.58 7.34
CA GLY A 164 6.44 8.09 8.27
C GLY A 164 6.95 9.20 9.18
N SER A 165 7.64 8.85 10.27
CA SER A 165 8.23 9.80 11.23
C SER A 165 9.14 10.86 10.57
N LYS A 166 9.81 10.53 9.47
CA LYS A 166 10.59 11.48 8.66
C LYS A 166 9.72 12.39 7.79
N GLY A 167 8.50 11.98 7.44
CA GLY A 167 7.57 12.77 6.63
C GLY A 167 6.89 13.89 7.40
N LEU A 168 6.67 13.70 8.71
CA LEU A 168 6.13 14.74 9.59
C LEU A 168 7.09 15.94 9.80
N LEU A 169 8.39 15.71 9.62
CA LEU A 169 9.42 16.75 9.77
C LEU A 169 9.70 17.52 8.46
N MET A 170 9.11 17.11 7.34
CA MET A 170 9.29 17.79 6.06
C MET A 170 8.19 18.81 5.82
N THR A 171 8.46 20.06 6.20
CA THR A 171 7.67 21.26 5.81
C THR A 171 7.47 21.38 4.29
N GLY A 172 8.29 20.69 3.47
CA GLY A 172 8.12 20.57 2.02
C GLY A 172 6.93 19.71 1.57
N LEU A 173 6.39 18.86 2.45
CA LEU A 173 5.23 18.03 2.10
C LEU A 173 3.95 18.88 1.96
N PHE A 174 3.80 19.92 2.74
CA PHE A 174 2.65 20.84 2.66
C PHE A 174 2.62 21.60 1.32
N SER A 175 3.76 22.06 0.82
CA SER A 175 3.80 22.72 -0.49
C SER A 175 3.54 21.72 -1.62
N TYR A 176 4.01 20.48 -1.51
CA TYR A 176 3.76 19.41 -2.48
C TYR A 176 2.29 18.97 -2.47
N LEU A 177 1.69 18.84 -1.28
CA LEU A 177 0.26 18.57 -1.10
C LEU A 177 -0.60 19.71 -1.64
N GLN A 178 -0.22 20.96 -1.43
CA GLN A 178 -0.95 22.12 -1.89
C GLN A 178 -0.92 22.24 -3.43
N GLU A 179 0.23 22.04 -4.07
CA GLU A 179 0.34 21.97 -5.53
C GLU A 179 -0.43 20.77 -6.11
N TYR A 180 -0.40 19.62 -5.43
CA TYR A 180 -1.08 18.40 -5.87
C TYR A 180 -2.60 18.49 -5.67
N LEU A 181 -3.08 19.09 -4.58
CA LEU A 181 -4.50 19.35 -4.32
C LEU A 181 -5.07 20.37 -5.31
N VAL A 182 -4.31 21.39 -5.70
CA VAL A 182 -4.73 22.35 -6.74
C VAL A 182 -4.89 21.64 -8.11
N MET A 183 -4.05 20.66 -8.40
CA MET A 183 -4.17 19.85 -9.63
C MET A 183 -5.38 18.89 -9.60
N LEU A 184 -5.67 18.31 -8.45
CA LEU A 184 -6.83 17.43 -8.26
C LEU A 184 -8.15 18.22 -8.23
N GLN A 185 -8.18 19.50 -7.83
CA GLN A 185 -9.38 20.36 -7.74
C GLN A 185 -10.14 20.53 -9.06
N LYS A 186 -9.50 20.33 -10.17
CA LYS A 186 -10.14 20.44 -11.49
C LYS A 186 -10.94 19.20 -11.92
N ARG A 187 -10.99 18.13 -11.13
CA ARG A 187 -11.79 16.92 -11.43
C ARG A 187 -12.38 16.35 -10.14
N LYS A 188 -13.66 15.97 -10.18
CA LYS A 188 -14.54 15.44 -9.11
C LYS A 188 -13.99 14.37 -8.11
N VAL A 189 -12.72 14.02 -8.17
CA VAL A 189 -12.03 13.05 -7.29
C VAL A 189 -11.73 13.65 -5.90
N LEU A 190 -11.82 14.97 -5.78
CA LEU A 190 -11.40 15.72 -4.59
C LEU A 190 -12.27 15.60 -3.35
N SER A 191 -13.53 15.23 -3.48
CA SER A 191 -14.40 15.21 -2.30
C SER A 191 -13.92 14.20 -1.25
N VAL A 192 -13.40 13.07 -1.67
CA VAL A 192 -12.97 12.00 -0.75
C VAL A 192 -11.62 12.33 -0.09
N ILE A 193 -10.63 12.76 -0.88
CA ILE A 193 -9.29 13.09 -0.34
C ILE A 193 -9.34 14.36 0.50
N TYR A 194 -10.08 15.37 0.08
CA TYR A 194 -10.27 16.61 0.85
C TYR A 194 -10.97 16.36 2.19
N THR A 195 -11.99 15.51 2.23
CA THR A 195 -12.65 15.12 3.46
C THR A 195 -11.71 14.34 4.39
N LEU A 196 -10.92 13.40 3.84
CA LEU A 196 -9.96 12.62 4.61
C LEU A 196 -8.85 13.50 5.22
N VAL A 197 -8.29 14.41 4.42
CA VAL A 197 -7.26 15.35 4.89
C VAL A 197 -7.83 16.32 5.92
N LYS A 198 -9.04 16.80 5.75
CA LYS A 198 -9.70 17.69 6.70
C LYS A 198 -10.02 17.02 8.04
N GLU A 199 -10.38 15.74 8.02
CA GLU A 199 -10.59 14.96 9.25
C GLU A 199 -9.26 14.64 9.95
N ILE A 200 -8.19 14.34 9.20
CA ILE A 200 -6.85 14.14 9.78
C ILE A 200 -6.34 15.44 10.44
N LEU A 201 -6.54 16.59 9.80
CA LEU A 201 -6.13 17.88 10.37
C LEU A 201 -6.89 18.25 11.65
N LYS A 202 -8.18 17.89 11.75
CA LYS A 202 -8.95 18.08 12.98
C LYS A 202 -8.52 17.22 14.17
N LEU A 203 -7.80 16.12 13.91
CA LEU A 203 -7.27 15.24 14.95
C LEU A 203 -5.88 15.69 15.44
N MET A 204 -5.31 16.72 14.83
CA MET A 204 -3.98 17.27 15.16
C MET A 204 -4.07 18.61 15.94
N ASP A 205 -5.26 19.22 16.05
CA ASP A 205 -5.61 20.33 16.93
C ASP A 205 -6.16 19.82 18.28
#